data_2c599d33112cc7f29ffa12b3a6d83dd6
#
_entry.id   2c599d33112cc7f29ffa12b3a6d83dd6
#
_cell.length_a   1.000
_cell.length_b   1.000
_cell.length_c   1.000
_cell.angle_alpha   90.00
_cell.angle_beta   90.00
_cell.angle_gamma   90.00
#
_symmetry.space_group_name_H-M   'P 1'
#
loop_
_entity.id
_entity.type
_entity.pdbx_description
1 polymer ?
#
loop_
_entity_poly.entity_id
_entity_poly.type
_entity_poly.pdbx_seq_one_letter_code
_entity_poly.pdbx_strand_id
1 'polypeptide(L)'
;MILVSVMLAAAAGPVVSGMSSRPRMGVIPVVAGVLFVVWLSLLRWALPGLTKKLWRVLSALSAATVLLMIPRVLWRWAGAPPRWVTTAHEYLLGPSTVMQVAMLAGLVTAPVWVLLGRWAKKRLEKLPPPESGALVKLPLVPEPVARRLAPVVTRRAMLHALPWALPGGALVGASYGVLYESSRIVLRRVRIAVPGLPKELWGFRIGHVTDIHISRFQTQLRHLERGLELLANEKLDLLCPTGDLCDEPRLHLDTLRLIKQVPARLGHIACVGNHELYLADPQSIERAYDKAQIQLLQEESTLVGGLRLSGVGFAHSAKVPRLDEGLVPAQLEKALRDRRTGEPTILLAHHPHVFRHVAGKEVSLQLSGHTHGGQVGFFGHAVLEPVYPYIRGHYRGPQDGSQLFVSAGLGHWLPFRIGCPPEVVVIELCPA
;
A
#
# COMPACT_ATOMS: atom_id res chain seq x y z
N MET A 1 33.40 -1.53 -2.58
CA MET A 1 33.24 -0.13 -2.18
C MET A 1 33.20 0.82 -3.38
N ILE A 2 34.17 0.80 -4.30
CA ILE A 2 34.22 1.74 -5.44
C ILE A 2 32.97 1.69 -6.32
N LEU A 3 32.45 0.50 -6.65
CA LEU A 3 31.25 0.32 -7.48
C LEU A 3 29.99 0.90 -6.79
N VAL A 4 29.85 0.75 -5.49
CA VAL A 4 28.75 1.30 -4.67
C VAL A 4 28.82 2.82 -4.64
N SER A 5 30.02 3.39 -4.50
CA SER A 5 30.24 4.84 -4.53
C SER A 5 29.94 5.44 -5.91
N VAL A 6 30.30 4.77 -6.99
CA VAL A 6 29.99 5.18 -8.37
C VAL A 6 28.50 5.11 -8.65
N MET A 7 27.81 4.07 -8.17
CA MET A 7 26.36 3.93 -8.36
C MET A 7 25.57 4.93 -7.50
N LEU A 8 26.03 5.23 -6.28
CA LEU A 8 25.46 6.29 -5.45
C LEU A 8 25.69 7.68 -6.04
N ALA A 9 26.86 7.94 -6.61
CA ALA A 9 27.16 9.19 -7.31
C ALA A 9 26.33 9.34 -8.60
N ALA A 10 26.14 8.27 -9.35
CA ALA A 10 25.27 8.25 -10.53
C ALA A 10 23.77 8.43 -10.16
N ALA A 11 23.36 7.95 -8.99
CA ALA A 11 22.01 8.16 -8.47
C ALA A 11 21.80 9.58 -7.91
N ALA A 12 22.86 10.24 -7.40
CA ALA A 12 22.84 11.59 -6.86
C ALA A 12 22.99 12.69 -7.94
N GLY A 13 23.59 12.39 -9.07
CA GLY A 13 23.86 13.34 -10.15
C GLY A 13 22.63 14.11 -10.66
N PRO A 14 21.47 13.47 -10.90
CA PRO A 14 20.25 14.14 -11.33
C PRO A 14 19.58 15.00 -10.24
N VAL A 15 19.91 14.78 -8.98
CA VAL A 15 19.33 15.52 -7.84
C VAL A 15 19.92 16.92 -7.73
N VAL A 16 21.15 17.11 -8.20
CA VAL A 16 21.92 18.38 -8.11
C VAL A 16 21.57 19.34 -9.27
N SER A 17 21.04 18.85 -10.38
CA SER A 17 20.87 19.63 -11.64
C SER A 17 19.49 20.24 -11.86
N GLY A 18 18.67 20.49 -10.83
CA GLY A 18 17.46 21.35 -10.97
C GLY A 18 16.41 20.93 -12.00
N MET A 19 16.45 19.72 -12.51
CA MET A 19 15.49 19.22 -13.49
C MET A 19 14.20 18.75 -12.83
N SER A 20 13.07 19.16 -13.42
CA SER A 20 11.68 18.94 -13.07
C SER A 20 11.34 17.60 -12.41
N SER A 21 10.30 17.59 -11.61
CA SER A 21 9.74 16.60 -10.65
C SER A 21 9.60 15.11 -11.10
N ARG A 22 10.07 14.73 -12.28
CA ARG A 22 9.93 13.39 -12.87
C ARG A 22 11.10 12.40 -12.69
N PRO A 23 12.34 12.77 -12.25
CA PRO A 23 13.47 11.84 -12.20
C PRO A 23 13.47 10.86 -11.02
N ARG A 24 12.68 11.12 -9.96
CA ARG A 24 12.77 10.34 -8.71
C ARG A 24 12.39 8.86 -8.82
N MET A 25 11.56 8.47 -9.80
CA MET A 25 11.20 7.06 -9.98
C MET A 25 12.27 6.24 -10.73
N GLY A 26 13.19 6.86 -11.45
CA GLY A 26 14.35 6.19 -12.05
C GLY A 26 15.40 5.75 -11.03
N VAL A 27 15.42 6.37 -9.84
CA VAL A 27 16.36 6.03 -8.77
C VAL A 27 15.97 4.71 -8.08
N ILE A 28 14.69 4.39 -7.98
CA ILE A 28 14.22 3.18 -7.28
C ILE A 28 14.80 1.88 -7.85
N PRO A 29 14.82 1.63 -9.19
CA PRO A 29 15.44 0.43 -9.74
C PRO A 29 16.95 0.36 -9.52
N VAL A 30 17.63 1.52 -9.55
CA VAL A 30 19.09 1.59 -9.32
C VAL A 30 19.39 1.28 -7.85
N VAL A 31 18.64 1.88 -6.92
CA VAL A 31 18.76 1.60 -5.48
C VAL A 31 18.44 0.14 -5.18
N ALA A 32 17.39 -0.43 -5.78
CA ALA A 32 17.06 -1.83 -5.63
C ALA A 32 18.18 -2.74 -6.15
N GLY A 33 18.80 -2.41 -7.30
CA GLY A 33 19.94 -3.13 -7.84
C GLY A 33 21.17 -3.09 -6.92
N VAL A 34 21.46 -1.92 -6.34
CA VAL A 34 22.58 -1.75 -5.39
C VAL A 34 22.32 -2.54 -4.10
N LEU A 35 21.15 -2.40 -3.51
CA LEU A 35 20.75 -3.14 -2.31
C LEU A 35 20.83 -4.64 -2.54
N PHE A 36 20.52 -5.07 -3.75
CA PHE A 36 20.60 -6.46 -4.13
C PHE A 36 22.05 -6.97 -4.23
N VAL A 37 22.97 -6.24 -4.84
CA VAL A 37 24.41 -6.60 -4.86
C VAL A 37 24.96 -6.67 -3.44
N VAL A 38 24.57 -5.74 -2.57
CA VAL A 38 24.90 -5.77 -1.14
C VAL A 38 24.34 -7.04 -0.47
N TRP A 39 23.09 -7.37 -0.73
CA TRP A 39 22.44 -8.58 -0.24
C TRP A 39 23.17 -9.87 -0.66
N LEU A 40 23.48 -10.01 -1.96
CA LEU A 40 24.24 -11.17 -2.43
C LEU A 40 25.61 -11.27 -1.80
N SER A 41 26.28 -10.13 -1.60
CA SER A 41 27.59 -10.09 -0.96
C SER A 41 27.52 -10.53 0.51
N LEU A 42 26.51 -10.07 1.24
CA LEU A 42 26.24 -10.49 2.61
C LEU A 42 25.87 -11.98 2.71
N LEU A 43 25.02 -12.48 1.78
CA LEU A 43 24.67 -13.89 1.66
C LEU A 43 25.93 -14.77 1.44
N ARG A 44 26.80 -14.36 0.53
CA ARG A 44 28.04 -15.08 0.23
C ARG A 44 29.00 -15.10 1.41
N TRP A 45 29.10 -13.99 2.12
CA TRP A 45 29.92 -13.89 3.33
C TRP A 45 29.37 -14.71 4.50
N ALA A 46 28.05 -14.69 4.68
CA ALA A 46 27.39 -15.41 5.80
C ALA A 46 27.23 -16.92 5.55
N LEU A 47 27.20 -17.34 4.28
CA LEU A 47 26.96 -18.72 3.86
C LEU A 47 28.05 -19.24 2.91
N PRO A 48 29.30 -19.41 3.38
CA PRO A 48 30.41 -19.87 2.55
C PRO A 48 30.20 -21.28 1.98
N GLY A 49 29.28 -22.08 2.56
CA GLY A 49 28.93 -23.43 2.11
C GLY A 49 27.90 -23.50 0.98
N LEU A 50 27.38 -22.36 0.47
CA LEU A 50 26.44 -22.38 -0.64
C LEU A 50 27.10 -22.95 -1.90
N THR A 51 26.47 -23.97 -2.50
CA THR A 51 27.01 -24.59 -3.72
C THR A 51 27.09 -23.56 -4.85
N LYS A 52 28.12 -23.67 -5.71
CA LYS A 52 28.29 -22.80 -6.89
C LYS A 52 27.04 -22.77 -7.78
N LYS A 53 26.30 -23.88 -7.85
CA LYS A 53 25.04 -23.99 -8.62
C LYS A 53 23.94 -23.11 -8.05
N LEU A 54 23.68 -23.19 -6.74
CA LEU A 54 22.67 -22.38 -6.06
C LEU A 54 23.01 -20.89 -6.11
N TRP A 55 24.31 -20.56 -5.98
CA TRP A 55 24.80 -19.20 -6.12
C TRP A 55 24.53 -18.63 -7.53
N ARG A 56 24.77 -19.40 -8.60
CA ARG A 56 24.46 -18.99 -9.97
C ARG A 56 22.97 -18.76 -10.19
N VAL A 57 22.13 -19.65 -9.67
CA VAL A 57 20.66 -19.52 -9.77
C VAL A 57 20.18 -18.25 -9.05
N LEU A 58 20.62 -18.02 -7.83
CA LEU A 58 20.27 -16.81 -7.08
C LEU A 58 20.75 -15.53 -7.78
N SER A 59 21.95 -15.51 -8.30
CA SER A 59 22.50 -14.37 -9.05
C SER A 59 21.76 -14.14 -10.35
N ALA A 60 21.38 -15.19 -11.07
CA ALA A 60 20.64 -15.08 -12.33
C ALA A 60 19.19 -14.60 -12.11
N LEU A 61 18.49 -15.13 -11.13
CA LEU A 61 17.16 -14.67 -10.72
C LEU A 61 17.17 -13.18 -10.38
N SER A 62 18.22 -12.74 -9.83
CA SER A 62 18.42 -11.37 -9.37
C SER A 62 18.74 -10.41 -10.48
N ALA A 63 19.63 -10.80 -11.35
CA ALA A 63 19.90 -10.05 -12.59
C ALA A 63 18.61 -9.93 -13.41
N ALA A 64 17.86 -11.02 -13.54
CA ALA A 64 16.55 -11.00 -14.20
C ALA A 64 15.58 -10.01 -13.56
N THR A 65 15.54 -9.94 -12.22
CA THR A 65 14.66 -8.99 -11.49
C THR A 65 15.01 -7.53 -11.77
N VAL A 66 16.29 -7.21 -11.79
CA VAL A 66 16.78 -5.86 -12.13
C VAL A 66 16.50 -5.56 -13.62
N LEU A 67 16.78 -6.51 -14.51
CA LEU A 67 16.53 -6.36 -15.95
C LEU A 67 15.05 -6.16 -16.27
N LEU A 68 14.14 -6.78 -15.53
CA LEU A 68 12.70 -6.62 -15.71
C LEU A 68 12.17 -5.24 -15.25
N MET A 69 12.93 -4.52 -14.42
CA MET A 69 12.57 -3.14 -14.06
C MET A 69 13.00 -2.11 -15.11
N ILE A 70 14.03 -2.40 -15.91
CA ILE A 70 14.54 -1.49 -16.94
C ILE A 70 13.45 -1.13 -17.96
N PRO A 71 12.68 -2.05 -18.53
CA PRO A 71 11.59 -1.71 -19.46
C PRO A 71 10.56 -0.78 -18.84
N ARG A 72 10.17 -0.97 -17.56
CA ARG A 72 9.20 -0.12 -16.88
C ARG A 72 9.66 1.34 -16.80
N VAL A 73 10.95 1.56 -16.63
CA VAL A 73 11.55 2.90 -16.62
C VAL A 73 11.66 3.45 -18.04
N LEU A 74 12.17 2.66 -18.98
CA LEU A 74 12.42 3.10 -20.36
C LEU A 74 11.12 3.39 -21.11
N TRP A 75 10.08 2.58 -20.97
CA TRP A 75 8.80 2.79 -21.68
C TRP A 75 7.96 3.95 -21.10
N ARG A 76 8.24 4.34 -19.88
CA ARG A 76 7.64 5.59 -19.36
C ARG A 76 8.12 6.82 -20.16
N TRP A 77 9.29 6.73 -20.80
CA TRP A 77 9.87 7.78 -21.63
C TRP A 77 9.58 7.62 -23.13
N ALA A 78 9.44 6.40 -23.60
CA ALA A 78 9.37 6.06 -25.04
C ALA A 78 7.93 5.88 -25.58
N GLY A 79 6.89 6.02 -24.73
CA GLY A 79 5.49 5.81 -25.11
C GLY A 79 4.94 4.43 -24.72
N ALA A 80 3.76 4.06 -25.23
CA ALA A 80 3.09 2.81 -24.83
C ALA A 80 3.88 1.57 -25.31
N PRO A 81 4.20 0.63 -24.40
CA PRO A 81 4.89 -0.60 -24.81
C PRO A 81 3.97 -1.51 -25.62
N PRO A 82 4.53 -2.38 -26.48
CA PRO A 82 3.77 -3.42 -27.14
C PRO A 82 3.00 -4.31 -26.17
N ARG A 83 1.84 -4.83 -26.58
CA ARG A 83 0.98 -5.67 -25.70
C ARG A 83 1.72 -6.86 -25.07
N TRP A 84 2.59 -7.53 -25.81
CA TRP A 84 3.36 -8.67 -25.29
C TRP A 84 4.29 -8.28 -24.12
N VAL A 85 4.81 -7.04 -24.12
CA VAL A 85 5.65 -6.53 -23.02
C VAL A 85 4.82 -6.26 -21.79
N THR A 86 3.62 -5.68 -21.94
CA THR A 86 2.70 -5.47 -20.80
C THR A 86 2.29 -6.81 -20.20
N THR A 87 1.91 -7.77 -21.04
CA THR A 87 1.53 -9.13 -20.59
C THR A 87 2.69 -9.84 -19.88
N ALA A 88 3.89 -9.86 -20.50
CA ALA A 88 5.08 -10.45 -19.86
C ALA A 88 5.40 -9.76 -18.53
N HIS A 89 5.26 -8.44 -18.46
CA HIS A 89 5.48 -7.67 -17.24
C HIS A 89 4.48 -8.04 -16.14
N GLU A 90 3.20 -8.23 -16.46
CA GLU A 90 2.18 -8.67 -15.51
C GLU A 90 2.53 -10.01 -14.86
N TYR A 91 2.96 -10.99 -15.65
CA TYR A 91 3.36 -12.32 -15.12
C TYR A 91 4.65 -12.27 -14.29
N LEU A 92 5.58 -11.35 -14.61
CA LEU A 92 6.89 -11.27 -13.96
C LEU A 92 6.91 -10.25 -12.81
N LEU A 93 5.95 -9.32 -12.76
CA LEU A 93 5.88 -8.30 -11.72
C LEU A 93 5.73 -8.92 -10.32
N GLY A 94 4.82 -9.88 -10.18
CA GLY A 94 4.61 -10.58 -8.91
C GLY A 94 5.88 -11.24 -8.39
N PRO A 95 6.51 -12.18 -9.11
CA PRO A 95 7.76 -12.82 -8.69
C PRO A 95 8.90 -11.82 -8.44
N SER A 96 9.04 -10.78 -9.26
CA SER A 96 10.08 -9.77 -9.06
C SER A 96 9.86 -8.95 -7.80
N THR A 97 8.62 -8.57 -7.50
CA THR A 97 8.26 -7.85 -6.27
C THR A 97 8.47 -8.74 -5.04
N VAL A 98 8.09 -10.01 -5.10
CA VAL A 98 8.38 -10.99 -4.03
C VAL A 98 9.88 -11.00 -3.72
N MET A 99 10.71 -11.11 -4.74
CA MET A 99 12.16 -11.16 -4.55
C MET A 99 12.70 -9.86 -3.95
N GLN A 100 12.22 -8.70 -4.40
CA GLN A 100 12.65 -7.39 -3.89
C GLN A 100 12.28 -7.18 -2.44
N VAL A 101 11.03 -7.50 -2.07
CA VAL A 101 10.55 -7.37 -0.70
C VAL A 101 11.28 -8.35 0.22
N ALA A 102 11.47 -9.59 -0.22
CA ALA A 102 12.23 -10.60 0.54
C ALA A 102 13.68 -10.15 0.77
N MET A 103 14.30 -9.55 -0.25
CA MET A 103 15.64 -8.98 -0.15
C MET A 103 15.71 -7.82 0.84
N LEU A 104 14.80 -6.85 0.74
CA LEU A 104 14.78 -5.71 1.63
C LEU A 104 14.60 -6.15 3.08
N ALA A 105 13.66 -7.04 3.35
CA ALA A 105 13.45 -7.63 4.67
C ALA A 105 14.70 -8.39 5.16
N GLY A 106 15.34 -9.15 4.28
CA GLY A 106 16.58 -9.85 4.58
C GLY A 106 17.75 -8.92 4.89
N LEU A 107 17.89 -7.79 4.18
CA LEU A 107 18.91 -6.77 4.45
C LEU A 107 18.70 -6.11 5.81
N VAL A 108 17.46 -5.73 6.14
CA VAL A 108 17.11 -5.13 7.45
C VAL A 108 17.41 -6.11 8.59
N THR A 109 17.17 -7.39 8.39
CA THR A 109 17.41 -8.42 9.41
C THR A 109 18.83 -9.01 9.36
N ALA A 110 19.65 -8.65 8.37
CA ALA A 110 20.98 -9.22 8.15
C ALA A 110 21.92 -9.16 9.38
N PRO A 111 22.00 -8.08 10.16
CA PRO A 111 22.85 -8.04 11.35
C PRO A 111 22.47 -9.13 12.37
N VAL A 112 21.17 -9.28 12.64
CA VAL A 112 20.65 -10.29 13.57
C VAL A 112 20.91 -11.70 13.03
N TRP A 113 20.65 -11.92 11.74
CA TRP A 113 20.88 -13.20 11.07
C TRP A 113 22.35 -13.64 11.11
N VAL A 114 23.28 -12.69 10.86
CA VAL A 114 24.73 -12.94 10.94
C VAL A 114 25.14 -13.33 12.37
N LEU A 115 24.63 -12.60 13.36
CA LEU A 115 24.91 -12.90 14.79
C LEU A 115 24.37 -14.27 15.19
N LEU A 116 23.12 -14.60 14.80
CA LEU A 116 22.52 -15.92 15.04
C LEU A 116 23.31 -17.04 14.35
N GLY A 117 23.74 -16.82 13.11
CA GLY A 117 24.58 -17.77 12.37
C GLY A 117 25.92 -18.05 13.07
N ARG A 118 26.61 -17.01 13.54
CA ARG A 118 27.86 -17.15 14.31
C ARG A 118 27.65 -17.88 15.64
N TRP A 119 26.58 -17.52 16.34
CA TRP A 119 26.21 -18.18 17.59
C TRP A 119 25.88 -19.65 17.36
N ALA A 120 25.04 -19.98 16.35
CA ALA A 120 24.70 -21.35 16.01
C ALA A 120 25.93 -22.17 15.64
N LYS A 121 26.86 -21.61 14.85
CA LYS A 121 28.13 -22.27 14.49
C LYS A 121 28.96 -22.62 15.75
N LYS A 122 29.16 -21.65 16.65
CA LYS A 122 29.86 -21.89 17.92
C LYS A 122 29.18 -22.97 18.79
N ARG A 123 27.86 -23.07 18.75
CA ARG A 123 27.11 -24.11 19.47
C ARG A 123 27.24 -25.48 18.82
N LEU A 124 27.23 -25.52 17.46
CA LEU A 124 27.43 -26.76 16.70
C LEU A 124 28.82 -27.39 16.94
N GLU A 125 29.85 -26.55 17.01
CA GLU A 125 31.23 -26.99 17.31
C GLU A 125 31.37 -27.65 18.70
N LYS A 126 30.48 -27.33 19.64
CA LYS A 126 30.45 -27.90 21.00
C LYS A 126 29.58 -29.14 21.13
N LEU A 127 28.83 -29.51 20.08
CA LEU A 127 28.03 -30.73 20.11
C LEU A 127 28.90 -31.94 19.70
N PRO A 128 28.73 -33.09 20.37
CA PRO A 128 29.42 -34.32 19.98
C PRO A 128 29.10 -34.63 18.50
N PRO A 129 30.04 -35.29 17.77
CA PRO A 129 29.76 -35.73 16.41
C PRO A 129 28.49 -36.61 16.40
N PRO A 130 27.70 -36.60 15.29
CA PRO A 130 26.55 -37.45 15.19
C PRO A 130 27.02 -38.90 15.31
N GLU A 131 26.51 -39.63 16.30
CA GLU A 131 26.74 -41.07 16.38
C GLU A 131 26.18 -41.71 15.11
N SER A 132 27.05 -42.30 14.31
CA SER A 132 26.66 -43.01 13.12
C SER A 132 25.84 -44.27 13.55
N GLY A 133 24.50 -44.15 13.45
CA GLY A 133 23.60 -45.26 13.65
C GLY A 133 22.66 -45.23 14.84
N ALA A 134 22.69 -44.23 15.71
CA ALA A 134 21.74 -44.13 16.81
C ALA A 134 20.43 -43.48 16.37
N LEU A 135 19.60 -44.20 15.64
CA LEU A 135 18.15 -44.07 15.82
C LEU A 135 17.90 -44.46 17.30
N VAL A 136 17.55 -43.50 18.13
CA VAL A 136 17.04 -43.76 19.48
C VAL A 136 15.86 -44.71 19.29
N LYS A 137 16.06 -46.00 19.52
CA LYS A 137 14.99 -46.99 19.67
C LYS A 137 14.23 -46.57 20.93
N LEU A 138 13.13 -45.84 20.77
CA LEU A 138 12.15 -45.68 21.81
C LEU A 138 11.55 -47.08 22.09
N PRO A 139 11.66 -47.63 23.28
CA PRO A 139 11.44 -49.06 23.53
C PRO A 139 9.98 -49.51 23.54
N LEU A 140 9.03 -48.73 23.13
CA LEU A 140 7.59 -49.04 23.27
C LEU A 140 6.67 -48.64 22.09
N VAL A 141 7.19 -48.29 20.93
CA VAL A 141 6.34 -47.98 19.76
C VAL A 141 6.60 -49.02 18.65
N PRO A 142 5.57 -49.74 18.16
CA PRO A 142 5.70 -50.65 17.02
C PRO A 142 6.30 -49.97 15.79
N GLU A 143 7.23 -50.61 15.10
CA GLU A 143 7.95 -50.04 13.92
C GLU A 143 7.08 -49.33 12.89
N PRO A 144 5.86 -49.80 12.53
CA PRO A 144 5.03 -49.12 11.56
C PRO A 144 4.46 -47.78 12.06
N VAL A 145 4.38 -47.56 13.38
CA VAL A 145 3.93 -46.29 13.99
C VAL A 145 5.07 -45.30 14.13
N ALA A 146 6.27 -45.77 14.46
CA ALA A 146 7.47 -44.92 14.54
C ALA A 146 7.84 -44.29 13.21
N ARG A 147 7.55 -44.93 12.07
CA ARG A 147 7.73 -44.35 10.72
C ARG A 147 6.73 -43.23 10.36
N ARG A 148 5.60 -43.13 11.07
CA ARG A 148 4.58 -42.10 10.88
C ARG A 148 4.75 -40.91 11.82
N LEU A 149 5.60 -41.00 12.82
CA LEU A 149 5.94 -39.87 13.66
C LEU A 149 6.86 -38.95 12.85
N ALA A 150 6.46 -37.66 12.74
CA ALA A 150 7.24 -36.64 12.07
C ALA A 150 8.70 -36.71 12.54
N PRO A 151 9.69 -36.46 11.67
CA PRO A 151 11.10 -36.51 12.03
C PRO A 151 11.34 -35.63 13.23
N VAL A 152 11.82 -36.19 14.33
CA VAL A 152 12.19 -35.43 15.54
C VAL A 152 13.28 -34.45 15.12
N VAL A 153 12.94 -33.16 15.13
CA VAL A 153 13.90 -32.10 14.76
C VAL A 153 14.98 -32.09 15.83
N THR A 154 16.15 -32.61 15.50
CA THR A 154 17.27 -32.66 16.43
C THR A 154 17.78 -31.23 16.72
N ARG A 155 18.32 -31.01 17.93
CA ARG A 155 18.97 -29.74 18.30
C ARG A 155 20.02 -29.33 17.26
N ARG A 156 20.73 -30.26 16.66
CA ARG A 156 21.71 -30.00 15.60
C ARG A 156 21.03 -29.51 14.31
N ALA A 157 19.94 -30.14 13.89
CA ALA A 157 19.14 -29.71 12.73
C ALA A 157 18.57 -28.32 12.94
N MET A 158 18.06 -28.02 14.14
CA MET A 158 17.59 -26.67 14.47
C MET A 158 18.71 -25.61 14.36
N LEU A 159 19.89 -25.89 14.89
CA LEU A 159 21.04 -24.98 14.80
C LEU A 159 21.51 -24.77 13.36
N HIS A 160 21.41 -25.79 12.50
CA HIS A 160 21.69 -25.66 11.06
C HIS A 160 20.61 -24.85 10.32
N ALA A 161 19.35 -24.98 10.71
CA ALA A 161 18.24 -24.27 10.10
C ALA A 161 18.15 -22.79 10.52
N LEU A 162 18.61 -22.45 11.72
CA LEU A 162 18.47 -21.11 12.30
C LEU A 162 18.98 -19.96 11.41
N PRO A 163 20.15 -20.04 10.74
CA PRO A 163 20.62 -19.01 9.83
C PRO A 163 19.70 -18.78 8.62
N TRP A 164 18.85 -19.75 8.28
CA TRP A 164 17.92 -19.68 7.16
C TRP A 164 16.51 -19.20 7.56
N ALA A 165 16.22 -19.17 8.86
CA ALA A 165 14.88 -18.85 9.35
C ALA A 165 14.42 -17.43 8.92
N LEU A 166 15.29 -16.43 9.06
CA LEU A 166 14.96 -15.04 8.69
C LEU A 166 14.85 -14.84 7.16
N PRO A 167 15.82 -15.26 6.34
CA PRO A 167 15.69 -15.17 4.88
C PRO A 167 14.51 -15.99 4.34
N GLY A 168 14.28 -17.18 4.86
CA GLY A 168 13.14 -18.02 4.48
C GLY A 168 11.81 -17.39 4.89
N GLY A 169 11.72 -16.87 6.11
CA GLY A 169 10.56 -16.14 6.60
C GLY A 169 10.26 -14.90 5.77
N ALA A 170 11.30 -14.13 5.38
CA ALA A 170 11.16 -12.98 4.51
C ALA A 170 10.62 -13.37 3.12
N LEU A 171 11.10 -14.47 2.54
CA LEU A 171 10.59 -14.96 1.26
C LEU A 171 9.14 -15.43 1.36
N VAL A 172 8.78 -16.18 2.39
CA VAL A 172 7.41 -16.65 2.63
C VAL A 172 6.48 -15.45 2.87
N GLY A 173 6.88 -14.51 3.73
CA GLY A 173 6.12 -13.29 4.00
C GLY A 173 5.94 -12.43 2.75
N ALA A 174 6.98 -12.25 1.94
CA ALA A 174 6.89 -11.52 0.67
C ALA A 174 5.97 -12.24 -0.32
N SER A 175 6.06 -13.55 -0.43
CA SER A 175 5.17 -14.36 -1.28
C SER A 175 3.72 -14.22 -0.85
N TYR A 176 3.43 -14.34 0.45
CA TYR A 176 2.10 -14.13 1.01
C TYR A 176 1.58 -12.72 0.71
N GLY A 177 2.40 -11.69 0.96
CA GLY A 177 2.01 -10.30 0.77
C GLY A 177 1.74 -9.92 -0.67
N VAL A 178 2.50 -10.46 -1.63
CA VAL A 178 2.35 -10.17 -3.07
C VAL A 178 1.27 -11.03 -3.71
N LEU A 179 1.25 -12.32 -3.44
CA LEU A 179 0.41 -13.28 -4.18
C LEU A 179 -0.98 -13.46 -3.57
N TYR A 180 -1.11 -13.25 -2.27
CA TYR A 180 -2.36 -13.47 -1.57
C TYR A 180 -2.94 -12.20 -0.96
N GLU A 181 -2.26 -11.57 0.00
CA GLU A 181 -2.83 -10.45 0.77
C GLU A 181 -3.16 -9.25 -0.12
N SER A 182 -2.29 -8.92 -1.11
CA SER A 182 -2.52 -7.80 -2.02
C SER A 182 -3.74 -7.97 -2.91
N SER A 183 -4.21 -9.20 -3.13
CA SER A 183 -5.41 -9.52 -3.93
C SER A 183 -6.66 -9.80 -3.10
N ARG A 184 -6.54 -9.87 -1.77
CA ARG A 184 -7.64 -10.16 -0.85
C ARG A 184 -8.43 -8.90 -0.50
N ILE A 185 -9.32 -8.48 -1.38
CA ILE A 185 -10.14 -7.29 -1.18
C ILE A 185 -11.17 -7.53 -0.06
N VAL A 186 -11.25 -6.59 0.87
CA VAL A 186 -12.14 -6.65 2.04
C VAL A 186 -13.19 -5.55 1.97
N LEU A 187 -14.44 -5.91 2.18
CA LEU A 187 -15.50 -4.96 2.47
C LEU A 187 -15.53 -4.71 3.99
N ARG A 188 -15.15 -3.49 4.38
CA ARG A 188 -15.20 -3.06 5.78
C ARG A 188 -16.49 -2.28 6.04
N ARG A 189 -17.27 -2.69 7.04
CA ARG A 189 -18.42 -1.94 7.53
C ARG A 189 -18.07 -1.29 8.86
N VAL A 190 -18.26 0.03 8.94
CA VAL A 190 -17.91 0.83 10.11
C VAL A 190 -19.14 1.67 10.51
N ARG A 191 -19.50 1.64 11.80
CA ARG A 191 -20.52 2.54 12.36
C ARG A 191 -19.81 3.71 13.02
N ILE A 192 -20.17 4.93 12.63
CA ILE A 192 -19.58 6.16 13.16
C ILE A 192 -20.68 6.96 13.85
N ALA A 193 -20.51 7.14 15.15
CA ALA A 193 -21.41 7.96 15.95
C ALA A 193 -21.13 9.44 15.69
N VAL A 194 -22.14 10.19 15.23
CA VAL A 194 -22.06 11.62 14.93
C VAL A 194 -22.90 12.38 15.95
N PRO A 195 -22.27 13.23 16.78
CA PRO A 195 -23.02 14.08 17.73
C PRO A 195 -24.02 14.98 17.01
N GLY A 196 -25.25 15.07 17.53
CA GLY A 196 -26.30 15.92 16.96
C GLY A 196 -26.83 15.44 15.61
N LEU A 197 -26.59 14.19 15.21
CA LEU A 197 -27.08 13.65 13.95
C LEU A 197 -28.62 13.66 13.92
N PRO A 198 -29.27 14.35 12.94
CA PRO A 198 -30.71 14.32 12.78
C PRO A 198 -31.24 12.88 12.58
N LYS A 199 -32.45 12.61 13.05
CA LYS A 199 -33.06 11.26 12.96
C LYS A 199 -33.19 10.76 11.53
N GLU A 200 -33.40 11.65 10.59
CA GLU A 200 -33.53 11.39 9.16
C GLU A 200 -32.23 10.84 8.54
N LEU A 201 -31.10 11.05 9.22
CA LEU A 201 -29.77 10.56 8.81
C LEU A 201 -29.31 9.33 9.60
N TRP A 202 -30.12 8.79 10.52
CA TRP A 202 -29.76 7.57 11.23
C TRP A 202 -29.73 6.38 10.27
N GLY A 203 -28.62 5.66 10.25
CA GLY A 203 -28.41 4.56 9.31
C GLY A 203 -28.01 5.00 7.90
N PHE A 204 -27.72 6.29 7.68
CA PHE A 204 -27.23 6.79 6.38
C PHE A 204 -25.91 6.12 6.01
N ARG A 205 -25.84 5.51 4.83
CA ARG A 205 -24.73 4.68 4.38
C ARG A 205 -23.91 5.35 3.31
N ILE A 206 -22.64 5.62 3.62
CA ILE A 206 -21.66 6.19 2.69
C ILE A 206 -20.72 5.06 2.25
N GLY A 207 -20.71 4.75 0.96
CA GLY A 207 -19.65 3.96 0.33
C GLY A 207 -18.40 4.84 0.18
N HIS A 208 -17.24 4.33 0.58
CA HIS A 208 -15.97 5.04 0.46
C HIS A 208 -14.98 4.18 -0.31
N VAL A 209 -14.45 4.71 -1.41
CA VAL A 209 -13.44 4.10 -2.26
C VAL A 209 -12.34 5.12 -2.55
N THR A 210 -11.08 4.70 -2.48
CA THR A 210 -9.93 5.57 -2.65
C THR A 210 -8.69 4.77 -3.07
N ASP A 211 -7.68 5.45 -3.58
CA ASP A 211 -6.35 4.88 -3.85
C ASP A 211 -6.41 3.63 -4.74
N ILE A 212 -7.10 3.70 -5.86
CA ILE A 212 -7.25 2.58 -6.79
C ILE A 212 -6.02 2.46 -7.69
N HIS A 213 -5.48 3.59 -8.15
CA HIS A 213 -4.30 3.69 -9.01
C HIS A 213 -4.42 2.89 -10.30
N ILE A 214 -5.57 3.00 -10.98
CA ILE A 214 -5.76 2.31 -12.27
C ILE A 214 -4.67 2.76 -13.23
N SER A 215 -3.98 1.77 -13.77
CA SER A 215 -2.97 1.91 -14.80
C SER A 215 -3.23 0.90 -15.92
N ARG A 216 -2.38 0.88 -16.94
CA ARG A 216 -2.47 -0.11 -18.04
C ARG A 216 -2.27 -1.58 -17.61
N PHE A 217 -2.06 -1.84 -16.32
CA PHE A 217 -1.89 -3.18 -15.78
C PHE A 217 -3.26 -3.74 -15.33
N GLN A 218 -3.70 -4.85 -15.93
CA GLN A 218 -5.03 -5.42 -15.74
C GLN A 218 -5.33 -5.90 -14.33
N THR A 219 -4.31 -6.14 -13.50
CA THR A 219 -4.50 -6.56 -12.09
C THR A 219 -5.29 -5.54 -11.29
N GLN A 220 -5.02 -4.26 -11.49
CA GLN A 220 -5.72 -3.18 -10.79
C GLN A 220 -7.17 -3.03 -11.27
N LEU A 221 -7.46 -3.29 -12.54
CA LEU A 221 -8.83 -3.27 -13.05
C LEU A 221 -9.68 -4.36 -12.38
N ARG A 222 -9.16 -5.58 -12.24
CA ARG A 222 -9.85 -6.66 -11.51
C ARG A 222 -10.10 -6.33 -10.04
N HIS A 223 -9.16 -5.61 -9.40
CA HIS A 223 -9.36 -5.13 -8.04
C HIS A 223 -10.49 -4.10 -7.98
N LEU A 224 -10.53 -3.17 -8.92
CA LEU A 224 -11.62 -2.20 -9.03
C LEU A 224 -12.96 -2.91 -9.21
N GLU A 225 -13.09 -3.75 -10.22
CA GLU A 225 -14.33 -4.50 -10.51
C GLU A 225 -14.82 -5.25 -9.27
N ARG A 226 -13.92 -5.99 -8.60
CA ARG A 226 -14.28 -6.73 -7.40
C ARG A 226 -14.68 -5.84 -6.22
N GLY A 227 -13.98 -4.72 -6.01
CA GLY A 227 -14.31 -3.74 -4.97
C GLY A 227 -15.67 -3.08 -5.22
N LEU A 228 -15.93 -2.69 -6.47
CA LEU A 228 -17.22 -2.11 -6.87
C LEU A 228 -18.38 -3.12 -6.76
N GLU A 229 -18.15 -4.38 -7.12
CA GLU A 229 -19.13 -5.47 -6.93
C GLU A 229 -19.51 -5.62 -5.44
N LEU A 230 -18.53 -5.58 -4.54
CA LEU A 230 -18.80 -5.62 -3.10
C LEU A 230 -19.66 -4.43 -2.64
N LEU A 231 -19.38 -3.21 -3.13
CA LEU A 231 -20.15 -2.02 -2.81
C LEU A 231 -21.54 -2.03 -3.43
N ALA A 232 -21.69 -2.55 -4.66
CA ALA A 232 -22.97 -2.62 -5.36
C ALA A 232 -24.00 -3.50 -4.64
N ASN A 233 -23.54 -4.46 -3.83
CA ASN A 233 -24.42 -5.29 -2.99
C ASN A 233 -24.84 -4.60 -1.67
N GLU A 234 -24.31 -3.41 -1.39
CA GLU A 234 -24.68 -2.60 -0.22
C GLU A 234 -25.78 -1.59 -0.60
N LYS A 235 -26.66 -1.31 0.35
CA LYS A 235 -27.70 -0.27 0.14
C LYS A 235 -27.09 1.09 0.49
N LEU A 236 -26.37 1.68 -0.47
CA LEU A 236 -25.69 2.96 -0.27
C LEU A 236 -26.63 4.14 -0.50
N ASP A 237 -26.59 5.13 0.38
CA ASP A 237 -27.18 6.42 0.14
C ASP A 237 -26.30 7.27 -0.74
N LEU A 238 -24.99 7.20 -0.55
CA LEU A 238 -24.00 8.00 -1.26
C LEU A 238 -22.73 7.16 -1.51
N LEU A 239 -22.05 7.39 -2.63
CA LEU A 239 -20.70 6.87 -2.87
C LEU A 239 -19.71 8.05 -2.93
N CYS A 240 -18.65 7.97 -2.13
CA CYS A 240 -17.62 8.99 -2.03
C CYS A 240 -16.25 8.45 -2.47
N PRO A 241 -15.86 8.63 -3.74
CA PRO A 241 -14.47 8.47 -4.17
C PRO A 241 -13.60 9.61 -3.63
N THR A 242 -12.49 9.29 -2.95
CA THR A 242 -11.61 10.30 -2.35
C THR A 242 -10.21 10.34 -2.95
N GLY A 243 -10.13 10.27 -4.27
CA GLY A 243 -8.90 10.51 -5.03
C GLY A 243 -7.97 9.34 -5.21
N ASP A 244 -6.91 9.57 -5.97
CA ASP A 244 -5.93 8.60 -6.44
C ASP A 244 -6.57 7.39 -7.14
N LEU A 245 -7.56 7.69 -8.01
CA LEU A 245 -8.35 6.67 -8.70
C LEU A 245 -7.61 6.11 -9.91
N CYS A 246 -6.82 6.93 -10.59
CA CYS A 246 -6.17 6.55 -11.84
C CYS A 246 -4.79 7.20 -12.01
N ASP A 247 -3.81 6.40 -12.39
CA ASP A 247 -2.44 6.85 -12.69
C ASP A 247 -2.21 7.19 -14.19
N GLU A 248 -3.24 7.02 -15.03
CA GLU A 248 -3.17 7.30 -16.46
C GLU A 248 -4.34 8.17 -16.91
N PRO A 249 -4.10 9.41 -17.38
CA PRO A 249 -5.17 10.35 -17.77
C PRO A 249 -6.15 9.77 -18.80
N ARG A 250 -5.67 8.89 -19.69
CA ARG A 250 -6.51 8.26 -20.73
C ARG A 250 -7.53 7.26 -20.17
N LEU A 251 -7.26 6.69 -19.00
CA LEU A 251 -8.14 5.70 -18.35
C LEU A 251 -9.05 6.36 -17.29
N HIS A 252 -8.85 7.63 -16.99
CA HIS A 252 -9.54 8.31 -15.90
C HIS A 252 -11.07 8.30 -16.09
N LEU A 253 -11.56 8.73 -17.27
CA LEU A 253 -12.99 8.74 -17.56
C LEU A 253 -13.62 7.34 -17.48
N ASP A 254 -12.96 6.32 -18.00
CA ASP A 254 -13.49 4.95 -17.97
C ASP A 254 -13.49 4.39 -16.55
N THR A 255 -12.48 4.73 -15.73
CA THR A 255 -12.45 4.41 -14.30
C THR A 255 -13.65 5.04 -13.57
N LEU A 256 -13.92 6.33 -13.81
CA LEU A 256 -15.07 7.03 -13.23
C LEU A 256 -16.40 6.44 -13.68
N ARG A 257 -16.53 6.04 -14.94
CA ARG A 257 -17.73 5.37 -15.46
C ARG A 257 -18.00 4.03 -14.78
N LEU A 258 -16.94 3.24 -14.48
CA LEU A 258 -17.09 2.01 -13.70
C LEU A 258 -17.57 2.31 -12.28
N ILE A 259 -16.96 3.30 -11.62
CA ILE A 259 -17.37 3.74 -10.27
C ILE A 259 -18.84 4.19 -10.27
N LYS A 260 -19.28 4.91 -11.31
CA LYS A 260 -20.66 5.39 -11.47
C LYS A 260 -21.70 4.28 -11.53
N GLN A 261 -21.32 3.07 -11.92
CA GLN A 261 -22.23 1.93 -11.99
C GLN A 261 -22.66 1.40 -10.61
N VAL A 262 -21.95 1.72 -9.55
CA VAL A 262 -22.34 1.32 -8.19
C VAL A 262 -23.62 2.06 -7.79
N PRO A 263 -24.70 1.37 -7.43
CA PRO A 263 -25.94 2.01 -7.03
C PRO A 263 -25.75 2.83 -5.73
N ALA A 264 -26.13 4.11 -5.78
CA ALA A 264 -26.17 4.99 -4.62
C ALA A 264 -27.38 5.93 -4.76
N ARG A 265 -28.25 5.93 -3.76
CA ARG A 265 -29.57 6.59 -3.83
C ARG A 265 -29.49 8.08 -4.12
N LEU A 266 -28.50 8.76 -3.57
CA LEU A 266 -28.29 10.20 -3.71
C LEU A 266 -27.11 10.54 -4.63
N GLY A 267 -26.49 9.54 -5.24
CA GLY A 267 -25.46 9.73 -6.25
C GLY A 267 -24.03 9.56 -5.74
N HIS A 268 -23.11 10.23 -6.46
CA HIS A 268 -21.66 10.08 -6.29
C HIS A 268 -21.04 11.44 -6.13
N ILE A 269 -20.26 11.64 -5.08
CA ILE A 269 -19.59 12.91 -4.78
C ILE A 269 -18.13 12.62 -4.42
N ALA A 270 -17.20 13.28 -5.08
CA ALA A 270 -15.79 12.96 -5.03
C ALA A 270 -14.91 14.17 -4.67
N CYS A 271 -13.70 13.90 -4.22
CA CYS A 271 -12.58 14.84 -4.27
C CYS A 271 -11.39 14.21 -5.02
N VAL A 272 -10.44 15.02 -5.45
CA VAL A 272 -9.22 14.57 -6.13
C VAL A 272 -8.12 14.19 -5.14
N GLY A 273 -7.24 13.27 -5.56
CA GLY A 273 -5.98 12.98 -4.90
C GLY A 273 -4.79 13.68 -5.57
N ASN A 274 -3.59 13.33 -5.13
CA ASN A 274 -2.38 13.91 -5.70
C ASN A 274 -2.01 13.30 -7.07
N HIS A 275 -2.38 12.06 -7.34
CA HIS A 275 -2.05 11.42 -8.62
C HIS A 275 -2.81 12.04 -9.77
N GLU A 276 -4.08 12.36 -9.61
CA GLU A 276 -4.84 13.08 -10.64
C GLU A 276 -4.15 14.40 -10.99
N LEU A 277 -3.78 15.21 -9.99
CA LEU A 277 -3.18 16.52 -10.19
C LEU A 277 -1.74 16.47 -10.73
N TYR A 278 -1.00 15.39 -10.49
CA TYR A 278 0.34 15.22 -11.04
C TYR A 278 0.35 14.77 -12.50
N LEU A 279 -0.73 14.13 -12.95
CA LEU A 279 -0.79 13.46 -14.25
C LEU A 279 -1.63 14.17 -15.28
N ALA A 280 -2.59 15.00 -14.88
CA ALA A 280 -3.52 15.67 -15.76
C ALA A 280 -3.67 17.15 -15.39
N ASP A 281 -4.09 17.98 -16.36
CA ASP A 281 -4.47 19.36 -16.09
C ASP A 281 -5.82 19.40 -15.35
N PRO A 282 -6.05 20.39 -14.46
CA PRO A 282 -7.27 20.49 -13.68
C PRO A 282 -8.55 20.46 -14.52
N GLN A 283 -8.56 21.14 -15.65
CA GLN A 283 -9.74 21.21 -16.53
C GLN A 283 -10.06 19.85 -17.17
N SER A 284 -9.06 19.04 -17.50
CA SER A 284 -9.32 17.69 -18.03
C SER A 284 -9.85 16.75 -16.95
N ILE A 285 -9.43 16.95 -15.71
CA ILE A 285 -9.97 16.22 -14.55
C ILE A 285 -11.45 16.58 -14.38
N GLU A 286 -11.79 17.85 -14.25
CA GLU A 286 -13.17 18.33 -14.11
C GLU A 286 -14.07 17.80 -15.22
N ARG A 287 -13.65 17.94 -16.49
CA ARG A 287 -14.40 17.40 -17.64
C ARG A 287 -14.62 15.87 -17.57
N ALA A 288 -13.71 15.12 -16.97
CA ALA A 288 -13.88 13.68 -16.82
C ALA A 288 -14.97 13.36 -15.79
N TYR A 289 -14.98 14.06 -14.66
CA TYR A 289 -16.01 13.91 -13.62
C TYR A 289 -17.40 14.32 -14.14
N ASP A 290 -17.49 15.44 -14.85
CA ASP A 290 -18.74 15.90 -15.48
C ASP A 290 -19.30 14.87 -16.46
N LYS A 291 -18.45 14.36 -17.37
CA LYS A 291 -18.85 13.32 -18.34
C LYS A 291 -19.25 12.00 -17.66
N ALA A 292 -18.70 11.70 -16.50
CA ALA A 292 -19.08 10.53 -15.71
C ALA A 292 -20.31 10.79 -14.82
N GLN A 293 -20.80 12.02 -14.74
CA GLN A 293 -21.89 12.43 -13.85
C GLN A 293 -21.59 12.14 -12.37
N ILE A 294 -20.37 12.38 -11.95
CA ILE A 294 -19.91 12.33 -10.57
C ILE A 294 -19.63 13.78 -10.15
N GLN A 295 -20.26 14.26 -9.09
CA GLN A 295 -19.99 15.60 -8.59
C GLN A 295 -18.60 15.66 -7.97
N LEU A 296 -17.74 16.52 -8.48
CA LEU A 296 -16.42 16.77 -7.94
C LEU A 296 -16.48 18.01 -7.03
N LEU A 297 -15.98 17.91 -5.81
CA LEU A 297 -15.86 19.02 -4.88
C LEU A 297 -14.37 19.41 -4.74
N GLN A 298 -14.07 20.65 -5.10
CA GLN A 298 -12.74 21.25 -4.96
C GLN A 298 -12.88 22.64 -4.33
N GLU A 299 -12.67 22.76 -3.03
CA GLU A 299 -12.87 23.98 -2.23
C GLU A 299 -14.34 24.47 -2.22
N GLU A 300 -15.29 23.54 -2.28
CA GLU A 300 -16.73 23.81 -2.31
C GLU A 300 -17.53 22.76 -1.54
N SER A 301 -18.81 23.02 -1.34
CA SER A 301 -19.71 22.13 -0.64
C SER A 301 -21.07 21.99 -1.33
N THR A 302 -21.77 20.90 -1.00
CA THR A 302 -23.14 20.62 -1.45
C THR A 302 -23.96 20.04 -0.32
N LEU A 303 -25.28 20.27 -0.35
CA LEU A 303 -26.21 19.67 0.61
C LEU A 303 -26.96 18.51 -0.06
N VAL A 304 -26.82 17.31 0.46
CA VAL A 304 -27.40 16.10 -0.11
C VAL A 304 -28.11 15.29 0.97
N GLY A 305 -29.43 15.11 0.83
CA GLY A 305 -30.23 14.33 1.77
C GLY A 305 -30.18 14.85 3.21
N GLY A 306 -29.91 16.15 3.44
CA GLY A 306 -29.76 16.71 4.78
C GLY A 306 -28.33 16.63 5.35
N LEU A 307 -27.39 16.07 4.61
CA LEU A 307 -25.98 15.98 4.97
C LEU A 307 -25.17 16.99 4.16
N ARG A 308 -24.36 17.81 4.80
CA ARG A 308 -23.40 18.69 4.11
C ARG A 308 -22.18 17.89 3.73
N LEU A 309 -21.85 17.89 2.43
CA LEU A 309 -20.57 17.39 1.94
C LEU A 309 -19.71 18.58 1.50
N SER A 310 -18.51 18.64 2.03
CA SER A 310 -17.48 19.60 1.63
C SER A 310 -16.30 18.85 1.07
N GLY A 311 -15.64 19.39 0.05
CA GLY A 311 -14.46 18.78 -0.56
C GLY A 311 -13.31 19.75 -0.64
N VAL A 312 -12.10 19.28 -0.33
CA VAL A 312 -10.86 20.00 -0.63
C VAL A 312 -10.06 19.21 -1.64
N GLY A 313 -9.48 19.92 -2.61
CA GLY A 313 -8.48 19.33 -3.49
C GLY A 313 -7.20 19.01 -2.75
N PHE A 314 -6.26 18.34 -3.42
CA PHE A 314 -4.94 18.13 -2.85
C PHE A 314 -4.16 19.44 -2.87
N ALA A 315 -3.95 20.04 -1.69
CA ALA A 315 -3.18 21.26 -1.53
C ALA A 315 -1.72 21.03 -1.92
N HIS A 316 -1.31 21.51 -3.09
CA HIS A 316 0.08 21.43 -3.53
C HIS A 316 0.51 22.74 -4.18
N SER A 317 1.77 23.07 -4.04
CA SER A 317 2.39 24.15 -4.80
C SER A 317 3.24 23.57 -5.94
N ALA A 318 3.41 24.33 -7.02
CA ALA A 318 4.27 23.92 -8.14
C ALA A 318 5.72 23.60 -7.71
N LYS A 319 6.12 24.08 -6.53
CA LYS A 319 7.48 23.90 -5.97
C LYS A 319 7.63 22.64 -5.14
N VAL A 320 6.54 22.05 -4.65
CA VAL A 320 6.57 20.95 -3.68
C VAL A 320 5.57 19.87 -4.10
N PRO A 321 6.05 18.69 -4.58
CA PRO A 321 5.17 17.58 -4.99
C PRO A 321 4.68 16.77 -3.76
N ARG A 322 4.22 17.45 -2.72
CA ARG A 322 3.64 16.90 -1.49
C ARG A 322 2.59 17.87 -0.98
N LEU A 323 1.80 17.45 0.01
CA LEU A 323 0.85 18.33 0.65
C LEU A 323 1.56 19.61 1.15
N ASP A 324 1.07 20.74 0.72
CA ASP A 324 1.46 22.05 1.24
C ASP A 324 0.48 22.44 2.34
N GLU A 325 0.85 22.13 3.59
CA GLU A 325 -0.01 22.38 4.75
C GLU A 325 -0.35 23.87 4.92
N GLY A 326 0.47 24.77 4.37
CA GLY A 326 0.19 26.22 4.40
C GLY A 326 -1.01 26.65 3.56
N LEU A 327 -1.39 25.88 2.55
CA LEU A 327 -2.56 26.15 1.70
C LEU A 327 -3.86 25.58 2.28
N VAL A 328 -3.78 24.58 3.16
CA VAL A 328 -4.94 23.85 3.67
C VAL A 328 -5.94 24.75 4.40
N PRO A 329 -5.55 25.71 5.27
CA PRO A 329 -6.51 26.59 5.95
C PRO A 329 -7.40 27.37 5.01
N ALA A 330 -6.82 27.95 3.94
CA ALA A 330 -7.57 28.73 2.95
C ALA A 330 -8.53 27.85 2.12
N GLN A 331 -8.11 26.62 1.77
CA GLN A 331 -8.98 25.67 1.08
C GLN A 331 -10.15 25.23 1.97
N LEU A 332 -9.92 24.95 3.25
CA LEU A 332 -10.96 24.59 4.21
C LEU A 332 -11.95 25.73 4.42
N GLU A 333 -11.48 26.97 4.50
CA GLU A 333 -12.35 28.14 4.64
C GLU A 333 -13.33 28.26 3.47
N LYS A 334 -12.84 28.08 2.24
CA LYS A 334 -13.70 28.07 1.06
C LYS A 334 -14.66 26.88 1.04
N ALA A 335 -14.16 25.66 1.31
CA ALA A 335 -14.97 24.45 1.30
C ALA A 335 -16.07 24.43 2.37
N LEU A 336 -15.89 25.15 3.46
CA LEU A 336 -16.84 25.22 4.59
C LEU A 336 -17.67 26.49 4.61
N ARG A 337 -17.54 27.37 3.63
CA ARG A 337 -18.21 28.68 3.59
C ARG A 337 -19.74 28.61 3.74
N ASP A 338 -20.36 27.66 3.05
CA ASP A 338 -21.82 27.53 3.00
C ASP A 338 -22.39 26.65 4.13
N ARG A 339 -21.54 26.20 5.03
CA ARG A 339 -21.93 25.37 6.19
C ARG A 339 -22.70 26.20 7.21
N ARG A 340 -23.72 25.60 7.80
CA ARG A 340 -24.50 26.19 8.91
C ARG A 340 -24.07 25.57 10.23
N THR A 341 -24.13 26.35 11.31
CA THR A 341 -23.86 25.85 12.65
C THR A 341 -24.80 24.70 13.00
N GLY A 342 -24.26 23.62 13.55
CA GLY A 342 -25.00 22.39 13.89
C GLY A 342 -25.37 21.50 12.70
N GLU A 343 -24.99 21.86 11.46
CA GLU A 343 -25.23 21.03 10.28
C GLU A 343 -24.22 19.88 10.23
N PRO A 344 -24.66 18.60 10.19
CA PRO A 344 -23.73 17.47 10.09
C PRO A 344 -22.95 17.56 8.78
N THR A 345 -21.63 17.67 8.89
CA THR A 345 -20.74 17.95 7.78
C THR A 345 -19.71 16.82 7.60
N ILE A 346 -19.67 16.24 6.41
CA ILE A 346 -18.63 15.29 6.00
C ILE A 346 -17.64 16.01 5.08
N LEU A 347 -16.36 15.95 5.42
CA LEU A 347 -15.27 16.51 4.62
C LEU A 347 -14.60 15.40 3.80
N LEU A 348 -14.58 15.55 2.49
CA LEU A 348 -13.80 14.73 1.58
C LEU A 348 -12.42 15.37 1.39
N ALA A 349 -11.39 14.71 1.86
CA ALA A 349 -10.01 15.19 1.74
C ALA A 349 -9.07 13.98 1.56
N HIS A 350 -8.49 13.85 0.38
CA HIS A 350 -7.62 12.69 0.09
C HIS A 350 -6.52 12.50 1.13
N HIS A 351 -5.80 13.57 1.48
CA HIS A 351 -4.69 13.49 2.43
C HIS A 351 -5.15 13.64 3.88
N PRO A 352 -4.85 12.65 4.76
CA PRO A 352 -5.36 12.65 6.14
C PRO A 352 -4.81 13.79 7.02
N HIS A 353 -3.66 14.39 6.69
CA HIS A 353 -3.12 15.52 7.46
C HIS A 353 -3.97 16.79 7.40
N VAL A 354 -4.91 16.91 6.45
CA VAL A 354 -5.93 17.98 6.46
C VAL A 354 -6.65 18.02 7.79
N PHE A 355 -6.83 16.88 8.44
CA PHE A 355 -7.47 16.76 9.75
C PHE A 355 -6.83 17.60 10.86
N ARG A 356 -5.56 17.93 10.77
CA ARG A 356 -4.88 18.83 11.72
C ARG A 356 -5.46 20.25 11.73
N HIS A 357 -6.12 20.64 10.64
CA HIS A 357 -6.69 21.98 10.44
C HIS A 357 -8.21 22.01 10.62
N VAL A 358 -8.83 20.85 10.98
CA VAL A 358 -10.29 20.72 11.11
C VAL A 358 -10.80 21.14 12.48
N ALA A 359 -9.94 21.17 13.51
CA ALA A 359 -10.33 21.53 14.87
C ALA A 359 -11.07 22.87 14.95
N GLY A 360 -12.20 22.91 15.64
CA GLY A 360 -13.06 24.09 15.79
C GLY A 360 -13.87 24.46 14.54
N LYS A 361 -13.82 23.67 13.46
CA LYS A 361 -14.55 23.96 12.22
C LYS A 361 -15.87 23.18 12.10
N GLU A 362 -16.29 22.46 13.16
CA GLU A 362 -17.53 21.68 13.23
C GLU A 362 -17.70 20.68 12.06
N VAL A 363 -16.61 20.04 11.66
CA VAL A 363 -16.63 18.92 10.73
C VAL A 363 -16.90 17.65 11.51
N SER A 364 -18.00 16.97 11.20
CA SER A 364 -18.39 15.74 11.92
C SER A 364 -17.47 14.57 11.59
N LEU A 365 -17.07 14.44 10.32
CA LEU A 365 -16.22 13.35 9.86
C LEU A 365 -15.44 13.77 8.61
N GLN A 366 -14.13 13.52 8.61
CA GLN A 366 -13.30 13.58 7.39
C GLN A 366 -13.09 12.18 6.82
N LEU A 367 -13.22 12.00 5.51
CA LEU A 367 -12.90 10.78 4.77
C LEU A 367 -11.61 10.97 3.98
N SER A 368 -10.65 10.05 4.18
CA SER A 368 -9.32 10.15 3.57
C SER A 368 -8.79 8.78 3.12
N GLY A 369 -7.80 8.84 2.23
CA GLY A 369 -6.98 7.71 1.77
C GLY A 369 -5.49 8.00 1.87
N HIS A 370 -4.79 7.98 0.72
CA HIS A 370 -3.40 8.39 0.52
C HIS A 370 -2.33 7.47 1.12
N THR A 371 -2.55 6.94 2.30
CA THR A 371 -1.52 6.22 3.08
C THR A 371 -1.39 4.75 2.72
N HIS A 372 -2.36 4.21 1.99
CA HIS A 372 -2.52 2.77 1.75
C HIS A 372 -2.43 1.92 3.04
N GLY A 373 -2.78 2.51 4.19
CA GLY A 373 -2.64 1.89 5.50
C GLY A 373 -1.20 1.51 5.86
N GLY A 374 -0.19 2.15 5.24
CA GLY A 374 1.22 1.82 5.37
C GLY A 374 1.62 0.51 4.69
N GLN A 375 0.70 -0.18 4.03
CA GLN A 375 0.84 -1.46 3.32
C GLN A 375 1.35 -2.65 4.17
N VAL A 376 2.03 -2.40 5.29
CA VAL A 376 2.56 -3.43 6.20
C VAL A 376 2.11 -3.15 7.63
N GLY A 377 1.48 -4.16 8.22
CA GLY A 377 1.04 -4.09 9.61
C GLY A 377 1.01 -5.47 10.26
N PHE A 378 1.04 -5.48 11.59
CA PHE A 378 0.96 -6.67 12.40
C PHE A 378 0.03 -6.41 13.59
N PHE A 379 -0.79 -7.37 13.94
CA PHE A 379 -1.71 -7.29 15.08
C PHE A 379 -2.62 -6.05 15.08
N GLY A 380 -3.02 -5.59 13.88
CA GLY A 380 -3.88 -4.41 13.73
C GLY A 380 -3.13 -3.08 13.59
N HIS A 381 -1.84 -3.01 13.87
CA HIS A 381 -1.01 -1.81 13.81
C HIS A 381 -0.16 -1.75 12.53
N ALA A 382 -0.08 -0.59 11.91
CA ALA A 382 0.84 -0.38 10.79
C ALA A 382 2.27 -0.13 11.29
N VAL A 383 3.26 -0.66 10.57
CA VAL A 383 4.68 -0.46 10.93
C VAL A 383 5.08 1.01 10.95
N LEU A 384 4.42 1.84 10.14
CA LEU A 384 4.71 3.28 10.04
C LEU A 384 3.92 4.15 11.04
N GLU A 385 3.05 3.59 11.90
CA GLU A 385 2.31 4.37 12.91
C GLU A 385 3.18 5.28 13.80
N PRO A 386 4.38 4.87 14.23
CA PRO A 386 5.22 5.73 15.07
C PRO A 386 5.68 7.02 14.38
N VAL A 387 5.71 7.05 13.05
CA VAL A 387 6.21 8.18 12.26
C VAL A 387 5.14 8.86 11.40
N TYR A 388 3.94 8.27 11.31
CA TYR A 388 2.83 8.78 10.53
C TYR A 388 1.52 8.74 11.35
N PRO A 389 1.01 9.88 11.84
CA PRO A 389 -0.02 9.92 12.89
C PRO A 389 -1.39 9.39 12.43
N TYR A 390 -1.73 9.52 11.13
CA TYR A 390 -3.02 9.12 10.58
C TYR A 390 -2.83 8.15 9.43
N ILE A 391 -2.67 6.87 9.74
CA ILE A 391 -2.25 5.89 8.72
C ILE A 391 -3.41 5.02 8.21
N ARG A 392 -4.32 4.58 9.09
CA ARG A 392 -5.55 3.85 8.73
C ARG A 392 -6.51 3.75 9.91
N GLY A 393 -7.79 3.63 9.60
CA GLY A 393 -8.85 3.43 10.60
C GLY A 393 -9.47 4.73 11.07
N HIS A 394 -10.08 4.69 12.24
CA HIS A 394 -10.89 5.75 12.78
C HIS A 394 -10.13 6.52 13.88
N TYR A 395 -10.09 7.84 13.77
CA TYR A 395 -9.47 8.75 14.72
C TYR A 395 -10.48 9.77 15.21
N ARG A 396 -10.28 10.28 16.42
CA ARG A 396 -11.08 11.34 17.01
C ARG A 396 -10.21 12.55 17.30
N GLY A 397 -10.71 13.73 17.02
CA GLY A 397 -10.10 14.99 17.42
C GLY A 397 -10.12 15.17 18.93
N PRO A 398 -9.14 15.86 19.50
CA PRO A 398 -8.93 15.88 20.95
C PRO A 398 -9.98 16.70 21.73
N GLN A 399 -10.72 17.62 21.10
CA GLN A 399 -11.51 18.61 21.85
C GLN A 399 -12.90 18.95 21.27
N ASP A 400 -13.18 18.69 19.99
CA ASP A 400 -14.36 19.22 19.30
C ASP A 400 -15.30 18.17 18.73
N GLY A 401 -15.07 16.89 19.04
CA GLY A 401 -15.87 15.79 18.51
C GLY A 401 -15.67 15.50 17.02
N SER A 402 -14.77 16.22 16.33
CA SER A 402 -14.39 15.92 14.93
C SER A 402 -13.79 14.53 14.81
N GLN A 403 -14.02 13.87 13.67
CA GLN A 403 -13.56 12.52 13.43
C GLN A 403 -12.89 12.41 12.08
N LEU A 404 -11.97 11.48 11.96
CA LEU A 404 -11.29 11.13 10.70
C LEU A 404 -11.37 9.63 10.48
N PHE A 405 -11.74 9.23 9.28
CA PHE A 405 -11.58 7.86 8.82
C PHE A 405 -10.60 7.81 7.66
N VAL A 406 -9.55 7.01 7.81
CA VAL A 406 -8.52 6.77 6.79
C VAL A 406 -8.66 5.36 6.26
N SER A 407 -9.01 5.22 4.99
CA SER A 407 -9.06 3.92 4.32
C SER A 407 -7.66 3.46 3.92
N ALA A 408 -7.46 2.13 3.93
CA ALA A 408 -6.26 1.52 3.39
C ALA A 408 -6.21 1.49 1.85
N GLY A 409 -7.29 1.93 1.18
CA GLY A 409 -7.38 1.99 -0.27
C GLY A 409 -7.57 0.65 -0.97
N LEU A 410 -8.07 0.69 -2.19
CA LEU A 410 -8.40 -0.50 -2.99
C LEU A 410 -7.23 -0.99 -3.84
N GLY A 411 -6.37 -0.08 -4.30
CA GLY A 411 -5.17 -0.40 -5.06
C GLY A 411 -3.91 -0.51 -4.21
N HIS A 412 -2.76 -0.34 -4.82
CA HIS A 412 -1.48 -0.33 -4.14
C HIS A 412 -0.49 0.62 -4.77
N TRP A 413 0.30 1.23 -3.93
CA TRP A 413 1.49 1.92 -4.38
C TRP A 413 2.59 0.92 -4.81
N LEU A 414 2.80 -0.14 -4.00
CA LEU A 414 3.57 -1.34 -4.37
C LEU A 414 2.60 -2.53 -4.37
N PRO A 415 2.70 -3.51 -5.29
CA PRO A 415 1.85 -4.70 -5.31
C PRO A 415 2.22 -5.68 -4.18
N PHE A 416 2.17 -5.19 -2.96
CA PHE A 416 2.57 -5.90 -1.75
C PHE A 416 1.81 -5.36 -0.55
N ARG A 417 1.18 -6.25 0.21
CA ARG A 417 0.50 -5.91 1.46
C ARG A 417 0.68 -7.02 2.48
N ILE A 418 0.90 -6.69 3.76
CA ILE A 418 0.89 -7.62 4.89
C ILE A 418 0.06 -7.03 6.01
N GLY A 419 -0.96 -7.76 6.51
CA GLY A 419 -1.83 -7.32 7.61
C GLY A 419 -2.60 -6.03 7.32
N CYS A 420 -2.68 -5.65 6.05
CA CYS A 420 -3.34 -4.46 5.57
C CYS A 420 -3.91 -4.71 4.17
N PRO A 421 -4.92 -5.59 4.01
CA PRO A 421 -5.50 -5.91 2.71
C PRO A 421 -6.11 -4.68 2.05
N PRO A 422 -6.23 -4.68 0.71
CA PRO A 422 -7.04 -3.71 -0.02
C PRO A 422 -8.48 -3.70 0.50
N GLU A 423 -9.08 -2.52 0.60
CA GLU A 423 -10.44 -2.42 1.12
C GLU A 423 -11.32 -1.43 0.35
N VAL A 424 -12.61 -1.70 0.38
CA VAL A 424 -13.69 -0.74 0.19
C VAL A 424 -14.48 -0.63 1.49
N VAL A 425 -15.04 0.54 1.77
CA VAL A 425 -15.65 0.80 3.08
C VAL A 425 -17.09 1.23 2.94
N VAL A 426 -17.94 0.74 3.83
CA VAL A 426 -19.28 1.27 4.07
C VAL A 426 -19.31 1.89 5.46
N ILE A 427 -19.57 3.19 5.51
CA ILE A 427 -19.70 3.96 6.75
C ILE A 427 -21.17 4.19 7.00
N GLU A 428 -21.67 3.66 8.11
CA GLU A 428 -23.03 3.89 8.58
C GLU A 428 -23.02 4.95 9.68
N LEU A 429 -23.71 6.06 9.43
CA LEU A 429 -23.83 7.13 10.42
C LEU A 429 -24.89 6.73 11.47
N CYS A 430 -24.56 6.92 12.74
CA CYS A 430 -25.48 6.66 13.85
C CYS A 430 -25.43 7.80 14.87
N PRO A 431 -26.47 7.97 15.70
CA PRO A 431 -26.44 8.95 16.79
C PRO A 431 -25.32 8.60 17.79
N ALA A 432 -24.72 9.63 18.39
CA ALA A 432 -23.71 9.48 19.44
C ALA A 432 -24.33 9.14 20.79
#